data_215ec0fd1a9fd854ee049de608e227c3
#
_entry.id   215ec0fd1a9fd854ee049de608e227c3
#
_cell.length_a   1.000
_cell.length_b   1.000
_cell.length_c   1.000
_cell.angle_alpha   90.00
_cell.angle_beta   90.00
_cell.angle_gamma   90.00
#
_symmetry.space_group_name_H-M   'P 1'
#
loop_
_entity.id
_entity.type
_entity.pdbx_description
1 polymer ?
#
loop_
_entity_poly.entity_id
_entity_poly.type
_entity_poly.pdbx_seq_one_letter_code
_entity_poly.pdbx_strand_id
1 'polypeptide(L)'
;MNKVILMGRLTRDPEIRWTQGQDQMCIARFTLAVDRRQRRQDGQQAADFPSCTAFGKSAEFCEKYLKKGTKVVIAGRLQTGSYTNRDGAKVYTTDVICEDIEFAESKSQDGSGNQQAAAGGQNAGYEPRQQEMQTDVDGFMNIPDGIDEELPFS
;
A
#
# COMPACT_ATOMS: atom_id res chain seq x y z
N MET A 1 15.45 11.55 18.47
CA MET A 1 14.82 10.39 17.80
C MET A 1 14.84 10.65 16.30
N ASN A 2 15.27 9.67 15.48
CA ASN A 2 15.27 9.74 14.01
C ASN A 2 14.35 8.64 13.46
N LYS A 3 13.09 8.97 13.23
CA LYS A 3 12.06 8.05 12.74
C LYS A 3 11.27 8.72 11.62
N VAL A 4 11.08 8.00 10.53
CA VAL A 4 10.33 8.42 9.35
C VAL A 4 9.29 7.36 9.03
N ILE A 5 8.07 7.78 8.76
CA ILE A 5 7.00 6.91 8.26
C ILE A 5 6.47 7.56 6.98
N LEU A 6 6.51 6.82 5.88
CA LEU A 6 6.04 7.29 4.58
C LEU A 6 5.08 6.28 3.97
N MET A 7 4.03 6.77 3.35
CA MET A 7 3.12 5.97 2.53
C MET A 7 3.15 6.52 1.10
N GLY A 8 3.41 5.64 0.14
CA GLY A 8 3.51 6.05 -1.26
C GLY A 8 3.51 4.87 -2.22
N ARG A 9 3.60 5.18 -3.51
CA ARG A 9 3.70 4.18 -4.58
C ARG A 9 5.11 4.11 -5.14
N LEU A 10 5.58 2.91 -5.46
CA LEU A 10 6.87 2.75 -6.15
C LEU A 10 6.80 3.37 -7.54
N THR A 11 7.76 4.24 -7.86
CA THR A 11 7.86 4.89 -9.18
C THR A 11 8.41 3.96 -10.26
N ARG A 12 9.19 2.96 -9.86
CA ARG A 12 9.81 1.92 -10.70
C ARG A 12 10.05 0.66 -9.87
N ASP A 13 10.41 -0.42 -10.53
CA ASP A 13 10.79 -1.66 -9.85
C ASP A 13 12.02 -1.42 -8.96
N PRO A 14 12.13 -2.09 -7.79
CA PRO A 14 13.29 -1.98 -6.92
C PRO A 14 14.58 -2.45 -7.63
N GLU A 15 15.64 -1.70 -7.47
CA GLU A 15 16.97 -2.09 -7.91
C GLU A 15 17.61 -2.97 -6.83
N ILE A 16 17.81 -4.25 -7.14
CA ILE A 16 18.34 -5.23 -6.19
C ILE A 16 19.84 -5.44 -6.44
N ARG A 17 20.60 -5.43 -5.38
CA ARG A 17 22.05 -5.75 -5.38
C ARG A 17 22.38 -6.68 -4.23
N TRP A 18 23.22 -7.66 -4.49
CA TRP A 18 23.76 -8.55 -3.50
C TRP A 18 25.22 -8.21 -3.23
N THR A 19 25.60 -8.10 -1.95
CA THR A 19 27.01 -7.90 -1.59
C THR A 19 27.79 -9.18 -1.87
N GLN A 20 29.03 -9.01 -2.31
CA GLN A 20 29.96 -10.14 -2.49
C GLN A 20 30.73 -10.35 -1.19
N GLY A 21 30.72 -11.56 -0.65
CA GLY A 21 31.40 -11.92 0.61
C GLY A 21 30.81 -13.17 1.26
N GLN A 22 31.35 -13.56 2.39
CA GLN A 22 30.85 -14.73 3.15
C GLN A 22 29.43 -14.48 3.70
N ASP A 23 29.10 -13.24 4.01
CA ASP A 23 27.77 -12.80 4.41
C ASP A 23 27.12 -12.03 3.26
N GLN A 24 26.48 -12.76 2.33
CA GLN A 24 25.72 -12.14 1.25
C GLN A 24 24.52 -11.37 1.81
N MET A 25 24.54 -10.05 1.66
CA MET A 25 23.43 -9.20 2.07
C MET A 25 22.70 -8.65 0.85
N CYS A 26 21.39 -8.82 0.82
CA CYS A 26 20.52 -8.19 -0.17
C CYS A 26 20.36 -6.70 0.14
N ILE A 27 20.44 -5.86 -0.88
CA ILE A 27 20.21 -4.42 -0.81
C ILE A 27 19.20 -4.07 -1.90
N ALA A 28 18.09 -3.43 -1.52
CA ALA A 28 17.07 -2.94 -2.44
C ALA A 28 17.04 -1.42 -2.42
N ARG A 29 17.11 -0.77 -3.60
CA ARG A 29 16.92 0.67 -3.76
C ARG A 29 15.70 0.96 -4.59
N PHE A 30 14.86 1.85 -4.11
CA PHE A 30 13.64 2.26 -4.81
C PHE A 30 13.28 3.71 -4.46
N THR A 31 12.38 4.29 -5.24
CA THR A 31 11.86 5.65 -5.03
C THR A 31 10.36 5.56 -4.84
N LEU A 32 9.84 6.21 -3.81
CA LEU A 32 8.42 6.34 -3.58
C LEU A 32 7.89 7.66 -4.15
N ALA A 33 6.69 7.64 -4.69
CA ALA A 33 5.88 8.82 -4.92
C ALA A 33 4.96 8.99 -3.71
N VAL A 34 5.22 10.01 -2.90
CA VAL A 34 4.47 10.34 -1.69
C VAL A 34 3.64 11.57 -1.96
N ASP A 35 2.33 11.44 -1.88
CA ASP A 35 1.40 12.54 -2.16
C ASP A 35 1.52 13.64 -1.10
N ARG A 36 1.59 14.90 -1.55
CA ARG A 36 1.51 16.07 -0.66
C ARG A 36 0.06 16.34 -0.28
N ARG A 37 -0.16 16.74 0.96
CA ARG A 37 -1.51 17.13 1.42
C ARG A 37 -2.07 18.35 0.68
N GLN A 38 -1.20 19.29 0.29
CA GLN A 38 -1.61 20.48 -0.44
C GLN A 38 -1.59 20.22 -1.95
N ARG A 39 -2.71 20.50 -2.60
CA ARG A 39 -2.79 20.56 -4.06
C ARG A 39 -2.13 21.85 -4.54
N ARG A 40 -1.44 21.80 -5.69
CA ARG A 40 -1.00 23.02 -6.35
C ARG A 40 -2.20 23.86 -6.79
N GLN A 41 -2.00 25.18 -6.95
CA GLN A 41 -3.04 26.10 -7.42
C GLN A 41 -3.60 25.73 -8.80
N ASP A 42 -2.86 25.02 -9.61
CA ASP A 42 -3.23 24.48 -10.93
C ASP A 42 -4.02 23.16 -10.86
N GLY A 43 -4.41 22.72 -9.66
CA GLY A 43 -5.20 21.50 -9.45
C GLY A 43 -4.43 20.21 -9.59
N GLN A 44 -3.13 20.25 -9.94
CA GLN A 44 -2.29 19.08 -10.04
C GLN A 44 -1.85 18.58 -8.66
N GLN A 45 -1.88 17.27 -8.49
CA GLN A 45 -1.40 16.64 -7.27
C GLN A 45 0.14 16.71 -7.24
N ALA A 46 0.69 17.36 -6.21
CA ALA A 46 2.12 17.41 -6.00
C ALA A 46 2.57 16.17 -5.22
N ALA A 47 3.65 15.54 -5.65
CA ALA A 47 4.27 14.42 -4.96
C ALA A 47 5.73 14.72 -4.62
N ASP A 48 6.21 14.13 -3.54
CA ASP A 48 7.63 14.06 -3.19
C ASP A 48 8.17 12.69 -3.59
N PHE A 49 9.47 12.66 -3.94
CA PHE A 49 10.11 11.45 -4.44
C PHE A 49 11.32 11.06 -3.56
N PRO A 50 11.11 10.63 -2.31
CA PRO A 50 12.19 10.18 -1.44
C PRO A 50 12.84 8.91 -1.99
N SER A 51 14.19 8.88 -1.93
CA SER A 51 14.98 7.69 -2.18
C SER A 51 14.98 6.80 -0.94
N CYS A 52 14.70 5.51 -1.13
CA CYS A 52 14.58 4.53 -0.07
C CYS A 52 15.56 3.39 -0.30
N THR A 53 16.17 2.90 0.78
CA THR A 53 17.09 1.76 0.75
C THR A 53 16.70 0.78 1.84
N ALA A 54 16.50 -0.48 1.46
CA ALA A 54 16.26 -1.58 2.38
C ALA A 54 17.44 -2.56 2.39
N PHE A 55 17.66 -3.25 3.50
CA PHE A 55 18.73 -4.20 3.70
C PHE A 55 18.23 -5.56 4.19
N GLY A 56 18.95 -6.63 3.86
CA GLY A 56 18.68 -7.98 4.37
C GLY A 56 17.27 -8.45 4.04
N LYS A 57 16.53 -8.91 5.05
CA LYS A 57 15.17 -9.47 4.88
C LYS A 57 14.17 -8.49 4.26
N SER A 58 14.24 -7.20 4.61
CA SER A 58 13.38 -6.18 4.01
C SER A 58 13.70 -5.97 2.53
N ALA A 59 14.96 -6.11 2.13
CA ALA A 59 15.36 -6.06 0.72
C ALA A 59 14.90 -7.30 -0.07
N GLU A 60 14.97 -8.48 0.51
CA GLU A 60 14.44 -9.72 -0.09
C GLU A 60 12.91 -9.65 -0.25
N PHE A 61 12.23 -9.03 0.71
CA PHE A 61 10.80 -8.75 0.57
C PHE A 61 10.53 -7.83 -0.62
N CYS A 62 11.32 -6.77 -0.80
CA CYS A 62 11.21 -5.87 -1.95
C CYS A 62 11.41 -6.63 -3.27
N GLU A 63 12.43 -7.49 -3.36
CA GLU A 63 12.71 -8.31 -4.54
C GLU A 63 11.54 -9.19 -4.95
N LYS A 64 10.93 -9.86 -3.97
CA LYS A 64 9.89 -10.87 -4.22
C LYS A 64 8.52 -10.27 -4.51
N TYR A 65 8.19 -9.16 -3.87
CA TYR A 65 6.80 -8.71 -3.81
C TYR A 65 6.57 -7.30 -4.35
N LEU A 66 7.59 -6.44 -4.41
CA LEU A 66 7.39 -5.05 -4.82
C LEU A 66 7.66 -4.88 -6.31
N LYS A 67 6.76 -4.13 -6.96
CA LYS A 67 6.85 -3.73 -8.36
C LYS A 67 6.47 -2.27 -8.50
N LYS A 68 6.79 -1.68 -9.66
CA LYS A 68 6.30 -0.34 -10.03
C LYS A 68 4.80 -0.21 -9.77
N GLY A 69 4.41 0.88 -9.09
CA GLY A 69 3.01 1.18 -8.79
C GLY A 69 2.49 0.56 -7.50
N THR A 70 3.17 -0.43 -6.90
CA THR A 70 2.77 -1.01 -5.61
C THR A 70 2.75 0.07 -4.53
N LYS A 71 1.65 0.16 -3.77
CA LYS A 71 1.51 1.09 -2.66
C LYS A 71 1.97 0.42 -1.37
N VAL A 72 2.88 1.08 -0.67
CA VAL A 72 3.47 0.59 0.57
C VAL A 72 3.50 1.67 1.65
N VAL A 73 3.52 1.22 2.89
CA VAL A 73 3.94 2.00 4.05
C VAL A 73 5.34 1.54 4.42
N ILE A 74 6.24 2.48 4.60
CA ILE A 74 7.58 2.21 5.12
C ILE A 74 7.78 2.92 6.45
N ALA A 75 8.44 2.26 7.38
CA ALA A 75 8.98 2.84 8.59
C ALA A 75 10.49 2.71 8.57
N GLY A 76 11.19 3.76 8.98
CA GLY A 76 12.64 3.77 8.95
C GLY A 76 13.24 5.04 9.53
N ARG A 77 14.44 5.38 9.11
CA ARG A 77 15.20 6.56 9.55
C ARG A 77 15.81 7.31 8.37
N LEU A 78 16.02 8.61 8.52
CA LEU A 78 16.79 9.41 7.57
C LEU A 78 18.28 9.13 7.75
N GLN A 79 18.98 9.04 6.64
CA GLN A 79 20.44 8.98 6.59
C GLN A 79 20.95 9.97 5.57
N THR A 80 21.84 10.87 6.00
CA THR A 80 22.53 11.79 5.12
C THR A 80 23.89 11.22 4.75
N GLY A 81 24.31 11.49 3.53
CA GLY A 81 25.62 11.12 3.00
C GLY A 81 26.16 12.18 2.07
N SER A 82 27.38 12.00 1.59
CA SER A 82 27.92 12.82 0.52
C SER A 82 28.91 12.01 -0.30
N TYR A 83 28.96 12.30 -1.58
CA TYR A 83 29.96 11.76 -2.49
C TYR A 83 30.49 12.87 -3.41
N THR A 84 31.68 12.67 -3.98
CA THR A 84 32.22 13.57 -4.97
C THR A 84 31.85 13.06 -6.36
N ASN A 85 31.20 13.90 -7.16
CA ASN A 85 30.86 13.55 -8.54
C ASN A 85 32.10 13.56 -9.44
N ARG A 86 31.93 13.20 -10.72
CA ARG A 86 33.03 13.14 -11.69
C ARG A 86 33.66 14.51 -11.96
N ASP A 87 32.92 15.59 -11.71
CA ASP A 87 33.37 16.98 -11.91
C ASP A 87 34.07 17.54 -10.65
N GLY A 88 34.30 16.72 -9.63
CA GLY A 88 34.95 17.12 -8.38
C GLY A 88 34.04 17.85 -7.39
N ALA A 89 32.76 18.04 -7.72
CA ALA A 89 31.81 18.69 -6.82
C ALA A 89 31.25 17.73 -5.77
N LYS A 90 31.15 18.19 -4.52
CA LYS A 90 30.56 17.42 -3.41
C LYS A 90 29.04 17.46 -3.49
N VAL A 91 28.43 16.28 -3.64
CA VAL A 91 26.98 16.09 -3.69
C VAL A 91 26.50 15.50 -2.37
N TYR A 92 25.52 16.14 -1.75
CA TYR A 92 24.90 15.64 -0.53
C TYR A 92 23.67 14.80 -0.89
N THR A 93 23.50 13.69 -0.22
CA THR A 93 22.34 12.79 -0.35
C THR A 93 21.57 12.72 0.95
N THR A 94 20.26 12.50 0.83
CA THR A 94 19.38 12.20 1.97
C THR A 94 18.54 11.02 1.55
N ASP A 95 18.75 9.89 2.18
CA ASP A 95 18.10 8.64 1.89
C ASP A 95 17.28 8.17 3.11
N VAL A 96 16.18 7.48 2.87
CA VAL A 96 15.41 6.80 3.91
C VAL A 96 15.88 5.36 3.99
N ILE A 97 16.42 4.98 5.13
CA ILE A 97 16.77 3.58 5.43
C ILE A 97 15.53 2.90 5.97
N CYS A 98 14.99 1.96 5.20
CA CYS A 98 13.79 1.20 5.57
C CYS A 98 14.14 0.12 6.59
N GLU A 99 13.43 0.14 7.71
CA GLU A 99 13.51 -0.86 8.76
C GLU A 99 12.36 -1.85 8.62
N ASP A 100 11.17 -1.33 8.27
CA ASP A 100 9.96 -2.10 8.08
C ASP A 100 9.20 -1.64 6.82
N ILE A 101 8.55 -2.59 6.12
CA ILE A 101 7.83 -2.34 4.87
C ILE A 101 6.57 -3.18 4.85
N GLU A 102 5.42 -2.53 4.67
CA GLU A 102 4.12 -3.18 4.62
C GLU A 102 3.32 -2.75 3.37
N PHE A 103 2.45 -3.62 2.89
CA PHE A 103 1.52 -3.25 1.82
C PHE A 103 0.45 -2.29 2.36
N ALA A 104 0.21 -1.20 1.63
CA ALA A 104 -0.84 -0.23 1.93
C ALA A 104 -2.13 -0.45 1.14
N GLU A 105 -2.16 -1.44 0.25
CA GLU A 105 -3.34 -1.85 -0.52
C GLU A 105 -3.48 -3.37 -0.45
N SER A 106 -4.70 -3.84 -0.25
CA SER A 106 -5.06 -5.21 -0.54
C SER A 106 -4.86 -5.44 -2.05
N LYS A 107 -4.32 -6.59 -2.42
CA LYS A 107 -4.26 -7.00 -3.81
C LYS A 107 -5.69 -7.09 -4.32
N SER A 108 -6.16 -6.06 -5.05
CA SER A 108 -7.37 -6.18 -5.85
C SER A 108 -7.12 -7.37 -6.77
N GLN A 109 -7.91 -8.42 -6.65
CA GLN A 109 -8.02 -9.41 -7.69
C GLN A 109 -8.56 -8.65 -8.91
N ASP A 110 -7.68 -8.24 -9.81
CA ASP A 110 -8.04 -7.98 -11.19
C ASP A 110 -8.45 -9.32 -11.80
N GLY A 111 -9.64 -9.76 -11.38
CA GLY A 111 -10.39 -10.78 -12.05
C GLY A 111 -10.87 -10.18 -13.35
N SER A 112 -10.12 -10.42 -14.41
CA SER A 112 -10.59 -10.31 -15.76
C SER A 112 -11.92 -11.06 -15.89
N GLY A 113 -13.03 -10.36 -15.73
CA GLY A 113 -14.37 -10.84 -16.04
C GLY A 113 -14.55 -10.89 -17.54
N ASN A 114 -14.17 -11.99 -18.14
CA ASN A 114 -14.64 -12.36 -19.47
C ASN A 114 -16.11 -12.78 -19.34
N GLN A 115 -17.03 -11.84 -19.51
CA GLN A 115 -18.42 -12.15 -19.79
C GLN A 115 -18.56 -12.51 -21.26
N GLN A 116 -18.49 -13.79 -21.53
CA GLN A 116 -18.98 -14.33 -22.80
C GLN A 116 -20.37 -14.90 -22.55
N ALA A 117 -21.35 -14.23 -23.12
CA ALA A 117 -22.72 -14.68 -23.20
C ALA A 117 -22.81 -16.00 -23.96
N ALA A 118 -23.49 -16.99 -23.39
CA ALA A 118 -24.07 -18.08 -24.16
C ALA A 118 -25.43 -18.40 -23.53
N ALA A 119 -26.41 -18.35 -24.40
CA ALA A 119 -27.82 -18.59 -24.17
C ALA A 119 -28.13 -20.06 -23.84
N GLY A 120 -29.20 -20.26 -23.09
CA GLY A 120 -30.08 -21.41 -23.25
C GLY A 120 -30.16 -22.38 -22.09
N GLY A 121 -31.37 -22.51 -21.49
CA GLY A 121 -31.72 -23.70 -20.74
C GLY A 121 -32.60 -23.45 -19.51
N GLN A 122 -33.82 -23.71 -19.69
CA GLN A 122 -35.02 -23.63 -18.86
C GLN A 122 -34.95 -24.27 -17.48
N ASN A 123 -35.69 -23.64 -16.56
CA ASN A 123 -36.62 -24.26 -15.60
C ASN A 123 -36.09 -24.65 -14.22
N ALA A 124 -36.61 -23.97 -13.24
CA ALA A 124 -37.34 -24.45 -12.06
C ALA A 124 -37.27 -23.41 -10.92
N GLY A 125 -38.43 -22.93 -10.57
CA GLY A 125 -38.89 -22.11 -9.50
C GLY A 125 -38.14 -22.12 -8.19
N TYR A 126 -37.77 -20.94 -7.77
CA TYR A 126 -37.65 -20.56 -6.36
C TYR A 126 -38.16 -19.12 -6.25
N GLU A 127 -39.33 -18.96 -5.66
CA GLU A 127 -39.85 -17.66 -5.26
C GLU A 127 -39.02 -17.11 -4.10
N PRO A 128 -38.46 -15.91 -4.21
CA PRO A 128 -37.93 -15.22 -3.03
C PRO A 128 -39.13 -14.57 -2.30
N ARG A 129 -39.43 -15.05 -1.09
CA ARG A 129 -40.27 -14.34 -0.13
C ARG A 129 -39.64 -12.96 0.10
N GLN A 130 -40.24 -11.93 -0.45
CA GLN A 130 -40.06 -10.56 -0.05
C GLN A 130 -40.60 -10.41 1.37
N GLN A 131 -39.72 -10.32 2.36
CA GLN A 131 -40.05 -9.70 3.61
C GLN A 131 -39.98 -8.18 3.36
N GLU A 132 -41.15 -7.57 3.29
CA GLU A 132 -41.31 -6.12 3.34
C GLU A 132 -40.75 -5.63 4.68
N MET A 133 -39.57 -5.01 4.62
CA MET A 133 -39.07 -4.18 5.72
C MET A 133 -39.92 -2.91 5.72
N GLN A 134 -40.82 -2.81 6.67
CA GLN A 134 -41.48 -1.56 6.98
C GLN A 134 -40.46 -0.60 7.57
N THR A 135 -40.10 0.42 6.81
CA THR A 135 -39.37 1.57 7.29
C THR A 135 -40.38 2.61 7.74
N ASP A 136 -40.33 3.02 8.99
CA ASP A 136 -41.09 4.15 9.48
C ASP A 136 -40.57 5.45 8.87
N VAL A 137 -41.46 6.47 8.87
CA VAL A 137 -41.38 7.75 8.11
C VAL A 137 -40.14 8.58 8.46
N ASP A 138 -39.32 8.19 9.46
CA ASP A 138 -38.14 8.92 9.93
C ASP A 138 -36.81 8.22 9.61
N GLY A 139 -36.80 7.12 8.86
CA GLY A 139 -35.57 6.48 8.35
C GLY A 139 -34.67 5.83 9.38
N PHE A 140 -35.15 5.55 10.59
CA PHE A 140 -34.39 4.84 11.62
C PHE A 140 -34.79 3.36 11.67
N MET A 141 -33.78 2.48 11.70
CA MET A 141 -33.99 1.05 11.94
C MET A 141 -34.42 0.83 13.39
N ASN A 142 -35.55 0.18 13.58
CA ASN A 142 -36.00 -0.23 14.91
C ASN A 142 -35.14 -1.42 15.38
N ILE A 143 -34.38 -1.21 16.45
CA ILE A 143 -33.57 -2.26 17.10
C ILE A 143 -34.53 -3.01 18.04
N PRO A 144 -34.72 -4.33 17.91
CA PRO A 144 -35.58 -5.09 18.84
C PRO A 144 -34.96 -5.06 20.23
N ASP A 145 -35.81 -4.75 21.23
CA ASP A 145 -35.51 -4.83 22.65
C ASP A 145 -35.14 -6.27 23.02
N GLY A 146 -33.88 -6.57 23.24
CA GLY A 146 -33.43 -7.90 23.59
C GLY A 146 -31.90 -8.13 23.52
N ILE A 147 -31.12 -7.07 23.25
CA ILE A 147 -29.66 -7.22 23.13
C ILE A 147 -28.91 -6.90 24.45
N ASP A 148 -29.61 -6.56 25.52
CA ASP A 148 -28.98 -6.06 26.75
C ASP A 148 -28.51 -7.15 27.74
N GLU A 149 -28.60 -8.43 27.41
CA GLU A 149 -28.32 -9.48 28.41
C GLU A 149 -27.03 -10.29 28.21
N GLU A 150 -26.14 -9.99 27.27
CA GLU A 150 -24.83 -10.66 27.29
C GLU A 150 -23.66 -9.76 26.87
N LEU A 151 -23.27 -8.88 27.78
CA LEU A 151 -21.93 -8.29 27.71
C LEU A 151 -20.97 -9.13 28.59
N PRO A 152 -19.91 -9.73 28.03
CA PRO A 152 -19.02 -10.63 28.76
C PRO A 152 -17.91 -9.88 29.51
N PHE A 153 -18.23 -8.80 30.23
CA PHE A 153 -17.29 -8.11 31.12
C PHE A 153 -17.96 -7.80 32.46
N SER A 154 -17.84 -8.79 33.34
CA SER A 154 -17.95 -8.63 34.80
C SER A 154 -16.64 -8.99 35.44
#